data_f6e4284d21ec9a5e62cbb761045e9483
#
_entry.id   f6e4284d21ec9a5e62cbb761045e9483
#
_cell.length_a   1.000
_cell.length_b   1.000
_cell.length_c   1.000
_cell.angle_alpha   90.00
_cell.angle_beta   90.00
_cell.angle_gamma   90.00
#
_symmetry.space_group_name_H-M   'P 1'
#
loop_
_entity.id
_entity.type
_entity.pdbx_description
1 polymer ?
#
loop_
_entity_poly.entity_id
_entity_poly.type
_entity_poly.pdbx_seq_one_letter_code
_entity_poly.pdbx_strand_id
1 'polypeptide(L)'
;MSASEYLVVLNDGNYEEQIGNAGKPVLLDFWAPWCGPCKAIGPVIEELAETYKDRAVIAKINVDENQKAAAAYGVRSIPTLILFKGGKVFDTIIGLVPKDRLEKLIDKAL
;
A
#
# COMPACT_ATOMS: atom_id res chain seq x y z
N MET A 1 -11.82 -16.87 -6.81
CA MET A 1 -11.82 -15.42 -6.52
C MET A 1 -10.47 -14.83 -6.91
N SER A 2 -10.49 -13.73 -7.55
CA SER A 2 -9.25 -13.12 -8.02
C SER A 2 -9.01 -11.78 -7.33
N ALA A 3 -7.75 -11.40 -7.25
CA ALA A 3 -7.37 -10.07 -6.82
C ALA A 3 -7.87 -9.04 -7.84
N SER A 4 -8.04 -7.81 -7.38
CA SER A 4 -8.41 -6.72 -8.26
C SER A 4 -7.29 -6.49 -9.29
N GLU A 5 -7.69 -6.31 -10.55
CA GLU A 5 -6.73 -5.98 -11.60
C GLU A 5 -6.10 -4.59 -11.41
N TYR A 6 -6.68 -3.77 -10.55
CA TYR A 6 -6.17 -2.43 -10.25
C TYR A 6 -5.22 -2.41 -9.06
N LEU A 7 -5.03 -3.54 -8.39
CA LEU A 7 -4.07 -3.65 -7.30
C LEU A 7 -2.68 -3.88 -7.90
N VAL A 8 -1.76 -2.97 -7.62
CA VAL A 8 -0.41 -3.01 -8.17
C VAL A 8 0.52 -3.77 -7.22
N VAL A 9 1.29 -4.71 -7.75
CA VAL A 9 2.30 -5.44 -6.97
C VAL A 9 3.65 -4.81 -7.23
N LEU A 10 4.27 -4.26 -6.18
CA LEU A 10 5.58 -3.62 -6.27
C LEU A 10 6.67 -4.56 -5.76
N ASN A 11 7.90 -4.26 -6.14
CA ASN A 11 9.08 -4.99 -5.71
C ASN A 11 10.27 -4.03 -5.54
N ASP A 12 11.39 -4.57 -5.06
CA ASP A 12 12.60 -3.77 -4.82
C ASP A 12 13.13 -3.11 -6.09
N GLY A 13 12.83 -3.67 -7.25
CA GLY A 13 13.29 -3.14 -8.54
C GLY A 13 12.43 -2.02 -9.10
N ASN A 14 11.19 -1.85 -8.64
CA ASN A 14 10.29 -0.88 -9.26
C ASN A 14 9.59 0.09 -8.30
N TYR A 15 9.73 -0.08 -7.00
CA TYR A 15 8.94 0.73 -6.04
C TYR A 15 9.27 2.22 -6.14
N GLU A 16 10.53 2.57 -6.33
CA GLU A 16 10.93 3.97 -6.40
C GLU A 16 10.29 4.68 -7.60
N GLU A 17 10.38 4.05 -8.78
CA GLU A 17 9.82 4.61 -10.00
C GLU A 17 8.30 4.68 -9.94
N GLN A 18 7.66 3.60 -9.51
CA GLN A 18 6.20 3.54 -9.45
C GLN A 18 5.62 4.55 -8.48
N ILE A 19 6.25 4.76 -7.35
CA ILE A 19 5.82 5.76 -6.37
C ILE A 19 6.11 7.16 -6.89
N GLY A 20 7.31 7.39 -7.42
CA GLY A 20 7.75 8.71 -7.86
C GLY A 20 7.02 9.23 -9.09
N ASN A 21 6.64 8.34 -10.00
CA ASN A 21 6.04 8.71 -11.28
C ASN A 21 4.53 8.46 -11.35
N ALA A 22 3.89 8.16 -10.22
CA ALA A 22 2.48 7.78 -10.22
C ALA A 22 1.54 8.89 -10.70
N GLY A 23 1.87 10.15 -10.43
CA GLY A 23 1.01 11.28 -10.79
C GLY A 23 -0.25 11.39 -9.93
N LYS A 24 -0.43 10.53 -8.96
CA LYS A 24 -1.56 10.49 -8.01
C LYS A 24 -1.10 9.85 -6.72
N PRO A 25 -1.88 9.99 -5.63
CA PRO A 25 -1.50 9.36 -4.36
C PRO A 25 -1.34 7.84 -4.50
N VAL A 26 -0.38 7.28 -3.78
CA VAL A 26 -0.11 5.84 -3.76
C VAL A 26 -0.24 5.34 -2.33
N LEU A 27 -1.12 4.37 -2.10
CA LEU A 27 -1.20 3.66 -0.84
C LEU A 27 -0.45 2.33 -0.99
N LEU A 28 0.61 2.15 -0.22
CA LEU A 28 1.44 0.94 -0.30
C LEU A 28 1.30 0.12 0.97
N ASP A 29 0.86 -1.15 0.81
CA ASP A 29 0.68 -2.12 1.88
C ASP A 29 1.91 -3.02 1.95
N PHE A 30 2.69 -2.89 3.02
CA PHE A 30 3.82 -3.78 3.31
C PHE A 30 3.29 -4.99 4.07
N TRP A 31 3.44 -6.18 3.50
CA TRP A 31 2.82 -7.40 4.02
C TRP A 31 3.74 -8.61 3.89
N ALA A 32 3.34 -9.74 4.50
CA ALA A 32 4.00 -11.02 4.30
C ALA A 32 2.97 -12.15 4.35
N PRO A 33 3.21 -13.26 3.65
CA PRO A 33 2.24 -14.36 3.58
C PRO A 33 1.90 -15.02 4.92
N TRP A 34 2.83 -14.98 5.87
CA TRP A 34 2.65 -15.59 7.19
C TRP A 34 1.97 -14.68 8.20
N CYS A 35 1.68 -13.46 7.83
CA CYS A 35 1.15 -12.44 8.73
C CYS A 35 -0.38 -12.48 8.76
N GLY A 36 -0.95 -12.86 9.91
CA GLY A 36 -2.41 -12.93 10.07
C GLY A 36 -3.14 -11.62 9.83
N PRO A 37 -2.74 -10.51 10.50
CA PRO A 37 -3.37 -9.20 10.26
C PRO A 37 -3.24 -8.72 8.81
N CYS A 38 -2.13 -9.06 8.14
CA CYS A 38 -1.95 -8.73 6.73
C CYS A 38 -3.00 -9.44 5.86
N LYS A 39 -3.29 -10.71 6.17
CA LYS A 39 -4.33 -11.47 5.46
C LYS A 39 -5.71 -10.89 5.70
N ALA A 40 -5.95 -10.42 6.91
CA ALA A 40 -7.25 -9.83 7.28
C ALA A 40 -7.49 -8.52 6.53
N ILE A 41 -6.47 -7.70 6.31
CA ILE A 41 -6.62 -6.43 5.61
C ILE A 41 -6.59 -6.60 4.08
N GLY A 42 -6.11 -7.73 3.58
CA GLY A 42 -5.99 -8.00 2.14
C GLY A 42 -7.24 -7.69 1.34
N PRO A 43 -8.42 -8.25 1.70
CA PRO A 43 -9.65 -7.95 0.97
C PRO A 43 -10.01 -6.47 0.96
N VAL A 44 -9.74 -5.75 2.03
CA VAL A 44 -9.97 -4.30 2.11
C VAL A 44 -9.08 -3.57 1.10
N ILE A 45 -7.81 -3.95 1.02
CA ILE A 45 -6.88 -3.37 0.07
C ILE A 45 -7.37 -3.58 -1.37
N GLU A 46 -7.88 -4.78 -1.67
CA GLU A 46 -8.42 -5.07 -2.99
C GLU A 46 -9.67 -4.23 -3.30
N GLU A 47 -10.54 -4.04 -2.32
CA GLU A 47 -11.71 -3.19 -2.48
C GLU A 47 -11.31 -1.74 -2.74
N LEU A 48 -10.30 -1.25 -2.02
CA LEU A 48 -9.80 0.12 -2.21
C LEU A 48 -9.22 0.30 -3.61
N ALA A 49 -8.54 -0.71 -4.13
CA ALA A 49 -8.00 -0.66 -5.48
C ALA A 49 -9.11 -0.45 -6.52
N GLU A 50 -10.26 -1.14 -6.34
CA GLU A 50 -11.42 -0.95 -7.21
C GLU A 50 -12.03 0.44 -7.04
N THR A 51 -12.25 0.84 -5.80
CA THR A 51 -12.92 2.10 -5.48
C THR A 51 -12.14 3.31 -5.98
N TYR A 52 -10.83 3.30 -5.84
CA TYR A 52 -9.98 4.46 -6.14
C TYR A 52 -9.22 4.34 -7.47
N LYS A 53 -9.56 3.40 -8.31
CA LYS A 53 -8.80 3.06 -9.52
C LYS A 53 -8.42 4.25 -10.40
N ASP A 54 -9.25 5.29 -10.44
CA ASP A 54 -9.00 6.47 -11.27
C ASP A 54 -8.33 7.62 -10.52
N ARG A 55 -8.28 7.54 -9.19
CA ARG A 55 -7.87 8.68 -8.35
C ARG A 55 -6.62 8.41 -7.52
N ALA A 56 -6.31 7.15 -7.26
CA ALA A 56 -5.16 6.77 -6.47
C ALA A 56 -4.64 5.41 -6.94
N VAL A 57 -3.36 5.16 -6.69
CA VAL A 57 -2.77 3.85 -6.92
C VAL A 57 -2.78 3.10 -5.61
N ILE A 58 -3.35 1.90 -5.60
CA ILE A 58 -3.33 1.02 -4.43
C ILE A 58 -2.37 -0.13 -4.76
N ALA A 59 -1.36 -0.30 -3.92
CA ALA A 59 -0.26 -1.22 -4.18
C ALA A 59 0.07 -2.04 -2.96
N LYS A 60 0.74 -3.18 -3.18
CA LYS A 60 1.26 -4.01 -2.10
C LYS A 60 2.67 -4.48 -2.43
N ILE A 61 3.45 -4.77 -1.39
CA ILE A 61 4.80 -5.29 -1.53
C ILE A 61 5.06 -6.33 -0.44
N ASN A 62 5.55 -7.50 -0.85
CA ASN A 62 5.87 -8.59 0.06
C ASN A 62 7.26 -8.34 0.65
N VAL A 63 7.33 -8.10 1.97
CA VAL A 63 8.59 -7.74 2.62
C VAL A 63 9.58 -8.91 2.71
N ASP A 64 9.09 -10.16 2.64
CA ASP A 64 9.99 -11.31 2.65
C ASP A 64 10.89 -11.35 1.43
N GLU A 65 10.37 -10.88 0.31
CA GLU A 65 11.09 -10.89 -0.98
C GLU A 65 11.66 -9.52 -1.35
N ASN A 66 11.32 -8.48 -0.59
CA ASN A 66 11.64 -7.11 -0.95
C ASN A 66 12.10 -6.31 0.26
N GLN A 67 13.25 -6.70 0.81
CA GLN A 67 13.77 -6.12 2.04
C GLN A 67 14.31 -4.70 1.84
N LYS A 68 14.73 -4.36 0.63
CA LYS A 68 15.26 -3.03 0.33
C LYS A 68 14.21 -1.95 0.55
N ALA A 69 13.01 -2.16 0.01
CA ALA A 69 11.92 -1.19 0.15
C ALA A 69 11.50 -1.04 1.61
N ALA A 70 11.37 -2.16 2.34
CA ALA A 70 11.01 -2.12 3.75
C ALA A 70 12.04 -1.33 4.57
N ALA A 71 13.32 -1.57 4.30
CA ALA A 71 14.40 -0.85 4.99
C ALA A 71 14.40 0.64 4.64
N ALA A 72 14.14 0.96 3.37
CA ALA A 72 14.15 2.36 2.91
C ALA A 72 13.14 3.23 3.66
N TYR A 73 12.00 2.65 4.05
CA TYR A 73 10.94 3.39 4.76
C TYR A 73 10.85 3.04 6.24
N GLY A 74 11.83 2.30 6.77
CA GLY A 74 11.89 1.96 8.19
C GLY A 74 10.75 1.08 8.67
N VAL A 75 10.24 0.21 7.80
CA VAL A 75 9.16 -0.71 8.15
C VAL A 75 9.69 -1.80 9.06
N ARG A 76 9.13 -1.89 10.28
CA ARG A 76 9.55 -2.86 11.30
C ARG A 76 8.44 -3.83 11.68
N SER A 77 7.22 -3.43 11.50
CA SER A 77 6.07 -4.29 11.79
C SER A 77 5.12 -4.26 10.61
N ILE A 78 4.35 -5.34 10.45
CA ILE A 78 3.42 -5.47 9.33
C ILE A 78 2.04 -5.90 9.84
N PRO A 79 0.99 -5.46 9.16
CA PRO A 79 1.02 -4.59 7.98
C PRO A 79 1.42 -3.16 8.35
N THR A 80 2.14 -2.51 7.46
CA THR A 80 2.37 -1.07 7.49
C THR A 80 1.84 -0.51 6.19
N LEU A 81 1.02 0.54 6.29
CA LEU A 81 0.44 1.18 5.12
C LEU A 81 0.98 2.60 5.05
N ILE A 82 1.67 2.89 3.96
CA ILE A 82 2.24 4.22 3.74
C ILE A 82 1.52 4.86 2.57
N LEU A 83 1.01 6.07 2.78
CA LEU A 83 0.43 6.86 1.71
C LEU A 83 1.46 7.87 1.24
N PHE A 84 1.70 7.86 -0.08
CA PHE A 84 2.63 8.77 -0.73
C PHE A 84 1.85 9.80 -1.54
N LYS A 85 2.36 11.02 -1.55
CA LYS A 85 1.82 12.07 -2.41
C LYS A 85 3.00 12.85 -3.00
N GLY A 86 3.02 12.97 -4.32
CA GLY A 86 4.15 13.61 -5.00
C GLY A 86 5.47 12.88 -4.78
N GLY A 87 5.41 11.56 -4.61
CA GLY A 87 6.59 10.73 -4.39
C GLY A 87 7.12 10.75 -2.96
N LYS A 88 6.46 11.45 -2.06
CA LYS A 88 6.91 11.59 -0.65
C LYS A 88 5.90 10.98 0.30
N VAL A 89 6.38 10.53 1.46
CA VAL A 89 5.51 10.00 2.51
C VAL A 89 4.57 11.11 2.98
N PHE A 90 3.27 10.85 2.84
CA PHE A 90 2.22 11.76 3.29
C PHE A 90 1.78 11.37 4.70
N ASP A 91 1.54 10.08 4.94
CA ASP A 91 1.15 9.57 6.25
C ASP A 91 1.39 8.05 6.31
N THR A 92 1.43 7.50 7.53
CA THR A 92 1.70 6.08 7.76
C THR A 92 0.72 5.54 8.79
N ILE A 93 0.20 4.33 8.53
CA ILE A 93 -0.62 3.59 9.48
C ILE A 93 0.05 2.24 9.72
N ILE A 94 0.21 1.88 10.99
CA ILE A 94 0.80 0.60 11.38
C ILE A 94 -0.29 -0.28 11.98
N GLY A 95 -0.44 -1.49 11.47
CA GLY A 95 -1.37 -2.46 11.99
C GLY A 95 -2.69 -2.52 11.24
N LEU A 96 -3.55 -3.43 11.69
CA LEU A 96 -4.87 -3.65 11.09
C LEU A 96 -5.83 -2.53 11.53
N VAL A 97 -6.42 -1.85 10.55
CA VAL A 97 -7.40 -0.79 10.78
C VAL A 97 -8.64 -1.02 9.93
N PRO A 98 -9.79 -0.43 10.29
CA PRO A 98 -11.00 -0.55 9.48
C PRO A 98 -10.84 0.15 8.13
N LYS A 99 -11.64 -0.27 7.15
CA LYS A 99 -11.63 0.27 5.80
C LYS A 99 -11.85 1.79 5.77
N ASP A 100 -12.80 2.30 6.57
CA ASP A 100 -13.10 3.73 6.57
C ASP A 100 -11.91 4.59 7.03
N ARG A 101 -11.06 4.04 7.88
CA ARG A 101 -9.84 4.73 8.31
C ARG A 101 -8.90 4.95 7.12
N LEU A 102 -8.77 3.94 6.26
CA LEU A 102 -7.94 4.02 5.05
C LEU A 102 -8.57 4.94 4.01
N GLU A 103 -9.89 4.91 3.87
CA GLU A 103 -10.59 5.82 2.96
C GLU A 103 -10.37 7.28 3.36
N LYS A 104 -10.49 7.58 4.65
CA LYS A 104 -10.23 8.94 5.15
C LYS A 104 -8.80 9.37 4.87
N LEU A 105 -7.85 8.46 5.03
CA LEU A 105 -6.45 8.76 4.76
C LEU A 105 -6.24 9.11 3.29
N ILE A 106 -6.75 8.28 2.38
CA ILE A 106 -6.62 8.51 0.94
C ILE A 106 -7.29 9.82 0.54
N ASP A 107 -8.50 10.06 1.05
CA ASP A 107 -9.29 11.24 0.70
C ASP A 107 -8.58 12.54 1.07
N LYS A 108 -7.79 12.55 2.14
CA LYS A 108 -6.99 13.71 2.53
C LYS A 108 -5.93 14.07 1.50
N ALA A 109 -5.48 13.11 0.71
CA ALA A 109 -4.42 13.30 -0.26
C ALA A 109 -4.94 13.59 -1.68
N LEU A 110 -6.24 13.46 -1.89
CA LEU A 110 -6.85 13.67 -3.22
C LEU A 110 -6.94 15.15 -3.60
#